data_8356ceb4abbef55c4a9bf6db8d7f48fe
#
_entry.id   8356ceb4abbef55c4a9bf6db8d7f48fe
#
_cell.length_a   1.000
_cell.length_b   1.000
_cell.length_c   1.000
_cell.angle_alpha   90.00
_cell.angle_beta   90.00
_cell.angle_gamma   90.00
#
_symmetry.space_group_name_H-M   'P 1'
#
loop_
_entity.id
_entity.type
_entity.pdbx_description
1 polymer ?
#
loop_
_entity_poly.entity_id
_entity_poly.type
_entity_poly.pdbx_seq_one_letter_code
_entity_poly.pdbx_strand_id
1 'polypeptide(L)'
;MSPMRKSSPGTAVTLLMGNPSCEVLKDLPQGSAEWHCVVGRDAGKGRVSTCCPLGWEPFQTSCYYFSKDIMNWDNSQRNCTGMGSNLVVINTGAEQDFISSYVKRTVIGIRVENYYIGLALEKGHWRWVDLTPYNETAVFWIPGEPNNLIVEKCVAVDTSQKENRNWNNFPCIPPFHRICETAATNI
;
A
#
# COMPACT_ATOMS: atom_id res chain seq x y z
N MET A 1 -40.67 -33.00 14.15
CA MET A 1 -40.42 -31.58 13.85
C MET A 1 -39.15 -31.18 14.58
N SER A 2 -38.00 -31.24 13.91
CA SER A 2 -36.71 -30.83 14.48
C SER A 2 -36.44 -29.37 14.13
N PRO A 3 -35.89 -28.56 15.04
CA PRO A 3 -35.59 -27.17 14.76
C PRO A 3 -34.30 -27.04 13.94
N MET A 4 -34.38 -26.25 12.86
CA MET A 4 -33.27 -25.86 12.03
C MET A 4 -32.26 -25.07 12.86
N ARG A 5 -31.03 -25.52 12.88
CA ARG A 5 -29.86 -24.74 13.36
C ARG A 5 -29.56 -23.65 12.32
N LYS A 6 -29.62 -22.41 12.75
CA LYS A 6 -29.04 -21.27 11.99
C LYS A 6 -27.53 -21.42 12.01
N SER A 7 -26.92 -21.57 10.84
CA SER A 7 -25.48 -21.50 10.64
C SER A 7 -25.05 -20.02 10.73
N SER A 8 -24.20 -19.72 11.67
CA SER A 8 -23.44 -18.46 11.74
C SER A 8 -22.47 -18.37 10.55
N PRO A 9 -22.21 -17.17 10.00
CA PRO A 9 -21.22 -17.02 8.95
C PRO A 9 -19.85 -17.38 9.52
N GLY A 10 -19.21 -18.39 8.91
CA GLY A 10 -17.91 -18.87 9.31
C GLY A 10 -16.84 -17.82 9.14
N THR A 11 -16.20 -17.48 10.22
CA THR A 11 -14.91 -16.80 10.27
C THR A 11 -13.92 -17.71 9.54
N ALA A 12 -13.42 -17.29 8.39
CA ALA A 12 -12.33 -17.98 7.70
C ALA A 12 -11.03 -17.70 8.47
N VAL A 13 -10.86 -18.38 9.59
CA VAL A 13 -9.57 -18.51 10.24
C VAL A 13 -8.82 -19.56 9.44
N THR A 14 -7.91 -19.15 8.58
CA THR A 14 -6.93 -20.08 8.03
C THR A 14 -6.02 -20.50 9.17
N LEU A 15 -6.42 -21.55 9.86
CA LEU A 15 -5.62 -22.22 10.88
C LEU A 15 -4.37 -22.74 10.21
N LEU A 16 -3.26 -22.05 10.45
CA LEU A 16 -1.94 -22.61 10.24
C LEU A 16 -1.81 -23.85 11.13
N MET A 17 -1.58 -24.99 10.53
CA MET A 17 -1.19 -26.21 11.24
C MET A 17 0.18 -25.98 11.91
N GLY A 18 0.16 -25.64 13.17
CA GLY A 18 1.30 -25.36 14.02
C GLY A 18 0.92 -24.24 14.98
N ASN A 19 0.62 -24.60 16.21
CA ASN A 19 0.29 -23.69 17.31
C ASN A 19 1.32 -22.54 17.35
N PRO A 20 1.00 -21.30 16.96
CA PRO A 20 1.82 -20.18 17.36
C PRO A 20 1.66 -20.10 18.88
N SER A 21 2.76 -20.24 19.63
CA SER A 21 2.74 -20.05 21.06
C SER A 21 2.16 -18.66 21.34
N CYS A 22 1.38 -18.52 22.42
CA CYS A 22 0.72 -17.27 22.84
C CYS A 22 1.72 -16.10 23.04
N GLU A 23 3.02 -16.35 23.01
CA GLU A 23 4.10 -15.35 23.05
C GLU A 23 4.27 -14.57 21.74
N VAL A 24 4.01 -15.19 20.59
CA VAL A 24 4.14 -14.56 19.26
C VAL A 24 3.10 -13.45 19.06
N LEU A 25 1.93 -13.56 19.70
CA LEU A 25 0.88 -12.53 19.62
C LEU A 25 1.17 -11.27 20.46
N LYS A 26 2.18 -11.28 21.32
CA LYS A 26 2.56 -10.12 22.15
C LYS A 26 3.34 -9.07 21.37
N ASP A 27 3.98 -9.45 20.28
CA ASP A 27 4.80 -8.56 19.45
C ASP A 27 4.00 -7.86 18.33
N LEU A 28 2.71 -8.18 18.18
CA LEU A 28 1.82 -7.49 17.26
C LEU A 28 1.42 -6.12 17.81
N PRO A 29 1.42 -5.05 16.97
CA PRO A 29 1.02 -3.73 17.41
C PRO A 29 -0.34 -3.72 18.07
N GLN A 30 -0.39 -3.22 19.32
CA GLN A 30 -1.62 -3.13 20.11
C GLN A 30 -2.59 -2.15 19.45
N GLY A 31 -3.80 -2.60 19.09
CA GLY A 31 -4.86 -1.73 18.58
C GLY A 31 -5.53 -2.13 17.27
N SER A 32 -5.00 -3.08 16.50
CA SER A 32 -5.72 -3.67 15.36
C SER A 32 -6.30 -5.02 15.79
N ALA A 33 -7.62 -5.13 15.69
CA ALA A 33 -8.34 -6.30 16.20
C ALA A 33 -8.05 -7.61 15.43
N GLU A 34 -7.52 -7.51 14.20
CA GLU A 34 -7.30 -8.66 13.34
C GLU A 34 -6.08 -8.45 12.42
N TRP A 35 -5.33 -9.53 12.19
CA TRP A 35 -4.13 -9.57 11.36
C TRP A 35 -4.27 -10.64 10.27
N HIS A 36 -3.75 -10.32 9.08
CA HIS A 36 -3.63 -11.24 7.97
C HIS A 36 -2.15 -11.60 7.78
N CYS A 37 -1.80 -12.89 7.92
CA CYS A 37 -0.43 -13.35 7.79
C CYS A 37 -0.27 -14.26 6.56
N VAL A 38 0.78 -14.02 5.78
CA VAL A 38 1.17 -14.86 4.64
C VAL A 38 2.43 -15.62 5.01
N VAL A 39 2.44 -16.93 4.78
CA VAL A 39 3.60 -17.78 5.06
C VAL A 39 4.49 -17.84 3.82
N GLY A 40 5.68 -17.29 3.93
CA GLY A 40 6.76 -17.40 2.94
C GLY A 40 7.83 -18.41 3.36
N ARG A 41 8.74 -18.76 2.43
CA ARG A 41 10.00 -19.45 2.73
C ARG A 41 11.13 -18.47 2.44
N ASP A 42 11.91 -18.14 3.44
CA ASP A 42 13.14 -17.38 3.24
C ASP A 42 14.31 -18.37 3.03
N ALA A 43 15.11 -18.13 1.99
CA ALA A 43 16.26 -18.96 1.65
C ALA A 43 17.30 -18.84 2.78
N GLY A 44 17.25 -19.75 3.75
CA GLY A 44 18.19 -19.86 4.87
C GLY A 44 17.61 -19.63 6.28
N LYS A 45 16.36 -19.15 6.41
CA LYS A 45 15.72 -18.89 7.73
C LYS A 45 14.48 -19.77 8.04
N GLY A 46 14.07 -20.63 7.10
CA GLY A 46 12.90 -21.49 7.29
C GLY A 46 11.58 -20.80 6.90
N ARG A 47 10.50 -21.09 7.63
CA ARG A 47 9.19 -20.47 7.41
C ARG A 47 9.14 -19.12 8.12
N VAL A 48 8.83 -18.07 7.39
CA VAL A 48 8.61 -16.71 7.91
C VAL A 48 7.17 -16.34 7.60
N SER A 49 6.45 -15.84 8.59
CA SER A 49 5.10 -15.30 8.41
C SER A 49 5.17 -13.78 8.37
N THR A 50 4.79 -13.20 7.24
CA THR A 50 4.65 -11.75 7.09
C THR A 50 3.21 -11.37 7.44
N CYS A 51 3.03 -10.57 8.47
CA CYS A 51 1.73 -10.19 9.02
C CYS A 51 1.43 -8.71 8.80
N CYS A 52 0.23 -8.42 8.30
CA CYS A 52 -0.29 -7.07 8.09
C CYS A 52 -1.64 -6.88 8.80
N PRO A 53 -2.01 -5.64 9.16
CA PRO A 53 -3.35 -5.33 9.65
C PRO A 53 -4.42 -5.77 8.65
N LEU A 54 -5.61 -6.14 9.12
CA LEU A 54 -6.71 -6.53 8.24
C LEU A 54 -7.05 -5.39 7.26
N GLY A 55 -7.20 -5.74 5.98
CA GLY A 55 -7.45 -4.76 4.90
C GLY A 55 -6.17 -4.15 4.30
N TRP A 56 -5.00 -4.56 4.78
CA TRP A 56 -3.71 -4.25 4.19
C TRP A 56 -3.17 -5.44 3.40
N GLU A 57 -2.52 -5.17 2.29
CA GLU A 57 -1.94 -6.18 1.41
C GLU A 57 -0.45 -6.38 1.71
N PRO A 58 -0.02 -7.59 2.08
CA PRO A 58 1.39 -7.87 2.32
C PRO A 58 2.16 -8.03 1.02
N PHE A 59 3.31 -7.38 0.92
CA PHE A 59 4.28 -7.60 -0.14
C PHE A 59 5.70 -7.43 0.40
N GLN A 60 6.54 -8.44 0.23
CA GLN A 60 7.90 -8.49 0.78
C GLN A 60 7.91 -8.19 2.30
N THR A 61 8.50 -7.08 2.71
CA THR A 61 8.66 -6.68 4.12
C THR A 61 7.71 -5.56 4.53
N SER A 62 6.75 -5.22 3.68
CA SER A 62 5.82 -4.09 3.88
C SER A 62 4.36 -4.51 3.76
N CYS A 63 3.51 -3.69 4.35
CA CYS A 63 2.05 -3.74 4.26
C CYS A 63 1.55 -2.51 3.53
N TYR A 64 0.64 -2.69 2.58
CA TYR A 64 0.09 -1.62 1.74
C TYR A 64 -1.42 -1.49 1.92
N TYR A 65 -1.88 -0.28 2.17
CA TYR A 65 -3.30 0.05 2.23
C TYR A 65 -3.71 0.86 1.00
N PHE A 66 -4.65 0.32 0.23
CA PHE A 66 -5.24 1.00 -0.93
C PHE A 66 -6.60 1.57 -0.52
N SER A 67 -6.70 2.88 -0.47
CA SER A 67 -7.90 3.55 0.04
C SER A 67 -9.10 3.38 -0.90
N LYS A 68 -10.30 3.38 -0.31
CA LYS A 68 -11.58 3.41 -1.04
C LYS A 68 -12.18 4.81 -1.10
N ASP A 69 -11.76 5.70 -0.23
CA ASP A 69 -12.09 7.11 -0.18
C ASP A 69 -11.03 7.95 -0.88
N ILE A 70 -11.37 9.18 -1.19
CA ILE A 70 -10.51 10.12 -1.91
C ILE A 70 -10.29 11.39 -1.07
N MET A 71 -9.09 11.96 -1.16
CA MET A 71 -8.75 13.23 -0.52
C MET A 71 -7.55 13.88 -1.23
N ASN A 72 -7.27 15.15 -0.91
CA ASN A 72 -6.08 15.82 -1.42
C ASN A 72 -4.79 15.21 -0.86
N TRP A 73 -3.63 15.55 -1.44
CA TRP A 73 -2.35 14.93 -1.09
C TRP A 73 -1.97 15.13 0.38
N ASP A 74 -2.09 16.35 0.91
CA ASP A 74 -1.75 16.65 2.31
C ASP A 74 -2.61 15.86 3.30
N ASN A 75 -3.91 15.77 3.04
CA ASN A 75 -4.81 14.99 3.88
C ASN A 75 -4.54 13.48 3.72
N SER A 76 -4.15 13.03 2.55
CA SER A 76 -3.74 11.65 2.29
C SER A 76 -2.53 11.28 3.15
N GLN A 77 -1.48 12.13 3.19
CA GLN A 77 -0.31 11.91 4.03
C GLN A 77 -0.67 11.91 5.52
N ARG A 78 -1.48 12.89 5.98
CA ARG A 78 -1.93 12.94 7.38
C ARG A 78 -2.76 11.72 7.76
N ASN A 79 -3.59 11.23 6.86
CA ASN A 79 -4.41 10.05 7.10
C ASN A 79 -3.55 8.79 7.22
N CYS A 80 -2.57 8.58 6.32
CA CYS A 80 -1.61 7.49 6.45
C CYS A 80 -0.84 7.58 7.77
N THR A 81 -0.34 8.78 8.13
CA THR A 81 0.36 8.99 9.41
C THR A 81 -0.53 8.67 10.61
N GLY A 82 -1.81 9.03 10.56
CA GLY A 82 -2.79 8.69 11.59
C GLY A 82 -3.03 7.19 11.75
N MET A 83 -2.73 6.39 10.74
CA MET A 83 -2.77 4.92 10.75
C MET A 83 -1.41 4.28 11.12
N GLY A 84 -0.41 5.06 11.56
CA GLY A 84 0.93 4.55 11.85
C GLY A 84 1.74 4.18 10.61
N SER A 85 1.48 4.84 9.49
CA SER A 85 2.10 4.57 8.17
C SER A 85 2.49 5.89 7.48
N ASN A 86 2.96 5.82 6.24
CA ASN A 86 3.14 6.97 5.37
C ASN A 86 2.50 6.71 4.01
N LEU A 87 2.33 7.74 3.18
CA LEU A 87 2.14 7.51 1.75
C LEU A 87 3.30 6.68 1.22
N VAL A 88 3.01 5.74 0.34
CA VAL A 88 3.97 4.75 -0.15
C VAL A 88 5.21 5.39 -0.76
N VAL A 89 6.37 4.83 -0.45
CA VAL A 89 7.69 5.20 -0.99
C VAL A 89 8.18 4.07 -1.89
N ILE A 90 8.11 4.26 -3.20
CA ILE A 90 8.41 3.21 -4.18
C ILE A 90 9.89 3.21 -4.50
N ASN A 91 10.60 2.21 -4.00
CA ASN A 91 12.06 2.11 -4.10
C ASN A 91 12.55 1.07 -5.11
N THR A 92 11.70 0.14 -5.52
CA THR A 92 12.09 -0.97 -6.38
C THR A 92 11.11 -1.21 -7.52
N GLY A 93 11.60 -1.80 -8.62
CA GLY A 93 10.75 -2.23 -9.73
C GLY A 93 9.73 -3.30 -9.33
N ALA A 94 10.11 -4.21 -8.43
CA ALA A 94 9.20 -5.25 -7.94
C ALA A 94 8.03 -4.66 -7.15
N GLU A 95 8.27 -3.63 -6.36
CA GLU A 95 7.25 -2.91 -5.62
C GLU A 95 6.32 -2.12 -6.57
N GLN A 96 6.90 -1.44 -7.55
CA GLN A 96 6.15 -0.77 -8.60
C GLN A 96 5.24 -1.75 -9.37
N ASP A 97 5.75 -2.94 -9.70
CA ASP A 97 4.99 -3.98 -10.39
C ASP A 97 3.83 -4.49 -9.53
N PHE A 98 4.06 -4.70 -8.24
CA PHE A 98 3.03 -5.08 -7.28
C PHE A 98 1.92 -4.03 -7.21
N ILE A 99 2.27 -2.76 -6.98
CA ILE A 99 1.34 -1.64 -6.89
C ILE A 99 0.53 -1.50 -8.19
N SER A 100 1.22 -1.47 -9.34
CA SER A 100 0.58 -1.34 -10.65
C SER A 100 -0.40 -2.48 -10.93
N SER A 101 -0.03 -3.71 -10.57
CA SER A 101 -0.90 -4.88 -10.72
C SER A 101 -2.12 -4.82 -9.81
N TYR A 102 -1.96 -4.31 -8.59
CA TYR A 102 -3.06 -4.18 -7.63
C TYR A 102 -4.07 -3.13 -8.09
N VAL A 103 -3.63 -1.90 -8.37
CA VAL A 103 -4.54 -0.82 -8.78
C VAL A 103 -5.26 -1.14 -10.09
N LYS A 104 -4.62 -1.84 -11.02
CA LYS A 104 -5.27 -2.28 -12.28
C LYS A 104 -6.38 -3.31 -12.05
N ARG A 105 -6.24 -4.19 -11.05
CA ARG A 105 -7.27 -5.20 -10.72
C ARG A 105 -8.49 -4.60 -10.03
N THR A 106 -8.29 -3.50 -9.28
CA THR A 106 -9.37 -2.87 -8.51
C THR A 106 -10.20 -1.89 -9.32
N VAL A 107 -9.69 -1.44 -10.47
CA VAL A 107 -10.45 -0.58 -11.40
C VAL A 107 -11.54 -1.40 -12.08
N ILE A 108 -12.78 -1.21 -11.63
CA ILE A 108 -13.97 -1.83 -12.24
C ILE A 108 -14.58 -0.83 -13.23
N GLY A 109 -14.42 -1.10 -14.54
CA GLY A 109 -15.02 -0.30 -15.61
C GLY A 109 -14.09 0.70 -16.27
N ILE A 110 -14.64 1.79 -16.84
CA ILE A 110 -13.92 2.78 -17.65
C ILE A 110 -13.37 3.94 -16.80
N ARG A 111 -13.54 3.90 -15.47
CA ARG A 111 -13.07 4.98 -14.60
C ARG A 111 -11.56 4.92 -14.45
N VAL A 112 -10.91 5.99 -14.87
CA VAL A 112 -9.51 6.25 -14.52
C VAL A 112 -9.48 6.70 -13.06
N GLU A 113 -8.73 6.01 -12.24
CA GLU A 113 -8.52 6.34 -10.84
C GLU A 113 -7.05 6.67 -10.63
N ASN A 114 -6.78 7.68 -9.82
CA ASN A 114 -5.42 8.05 -9.46
C ASN A 114 -5.19 7.73 -7.99
N TYR A 115 -3.99 7.25 -7.68
CA TYR A 115 -3.60 6.91 -6.31
C TYR A 115 -2.37 7.73 -5.91
N TYR A 116 -2.52 8.63 -4.96
CA TYR A 116 -1.39 9.38 -4.41
C TYR A 116 -0.34 8.48 -3.81
N ILE A 117 0.92 8.80 -4.09
CA ILE A 117 2.13 8.22 -3.50
C ILE A 117 2.91 9.28 -2.73
N GLY A 118 3.90 8.86 -1.97
CA GLY A 118 4.66 9.73 -1.07
C GLY A 118 5.71 10.61 -1.72
N LEU A 119 5.59 10.92 -3.01
CA LEU A 119 6.54 11.75 -3.74
C LEU A 119 5.95 13.13 -4.01
N ALA A 120 6.66 14.20 -3.63
CA ALA A 120 6.27 15.58 -3.88
C ALA A 120 7.44 16.47 -4.25
N LEU A 121 7.16 17.56 -4.97
CA LEU A 121 8.14 18.58 -5.34
C LEU A 121 8.19 19.67 -4.27
N GLU A 122 9.29 19.73 -3.52
CA GLU A 122 9.54 20.72 -2.48
C GLU A 122 10.78 21.56 -2.83
N LYS A 123 10.62 22.87 -2.88
CA LYS A 123 11.71 23.82 -3.16
C LYS A 123 12.52 23.47 -4.42
N GLY A 124 11.84 22.94 -5.45
CA GLY A 124 12.45 22.56 -6.72
C GLY A 124 13.11 21.18 -6.76
N HIS A 125 12.96 20.37 -5.72
CA HIS A 125 13.51 19.01 -5.64
C HIS A 125 12.41 17.99 -5.32
N TRP A 126 12.41 16.86 -5.99
CA TRP A 126 11.57 15.72 -5.65
C TRP A 126 12.01 15.11 -4.32
N ARG A 127 11.06 14.90 -3.42
CA ARG A 127 11.30 14.34 -2.08
C ARG A 127 10.25 13.30 -1.74
N TRP A 128 10.73 12.22 -1.16
CA TRP A 128 9.87 11.25 -0.50
C TRP A 128 9.44 11.72 0.90
N VAL A 129 8.25 11.33 1.33
CA VAL A 129 7.67 11.71 2.65
C VAL A 129 8.46 11.16 3.83
N ASP A 130 9.23 10.07 3.64
CA ASP A 130 10.10 9.47 4.65
C ASP A 130 11.53 10.02 4.64
N LEU A 131 11.78 11.05 3.80
CA LEU A 131 13.08 11.69 3.61
C LEU A 131 14.15 10.81 2.95
N THR A 132 13.81 9.64 2.43
CA THR A 132 14.74 8.88 1.60
C THR A 132 15.11 9.66 0.35
N PRO A 133 16.36 9.55 -0.14
CA PRO A 133 16.79 10.27 -1.34
C PRO A 133 15.99 9.84 -2.57
N TYR A 134 15.49 10.81 -3.33
CA TYR A 134 14.91 10.53 -4.64
C TYR A 134 16.02 10.05 -5.60
N ASN A 135 15.79 8.87 -6.20
CA ASN A 135 16.75 8.26 -7.12
C ASN A 135 16.20 8.32 -8.55
N GLU A 136 16.80 9.13 -9.40
CA GLU A 136 16.39 9.33 -10.80
C GLU A 136 16.51 8.06 -11.67
N THR A 137 17.25 7.05 -11.22
CA THR A 137 17.37 5.77 -11.95
C THR A 137 16.29 4.76 -11.58
N ALA A 138 15.56 5.00 -10.51
CA ALA A 138 14.47 4.14 -10.02
C ALA A 138 13.14 4.89 -10.08
N VAL A 139 12.76 5.36 -11.27
CA VAL A 139 11.54 6.15 -11.52
C VAL A 139 10.64 5.51 -12.57
N PHE A 140 9.35 5.70 -12.41
CA PHE A 140 8.34 5.09 -13.25
C PHE A 140 7.37 6.13 -13.85
N TRP A 141 7.93 7.28 -14.22
CA TRP A 141 7.21 8.36 -14.88
C TRP A 141 6.62 7.92 -16.21
N ILE A 142 5.41 8.37 -16.51
CA ILE A 142 4.83 8.33 -17.84
C ILE A 142 5.77 9.08 -18.81
N PRO A 143 5.97 8.62 -20.06
CA PRO A 143 6.78 9.36 -21.01
C PRO A 143 6.30 10.80 -21.18
N GLY A 144 7.19 11.76 -20.94
CA GLY A 144 6.91 13.20 -20.95
C GLY A 144 6.60 13.81 -19.58
N GLU A 145 6.44 12.99 -18.55
CA GLU A 145 6.33 13.43 -17.16
C GLU A 145 7.70 13.35 -16.43
N PRO A 146 7.93 14.10 -15.36
CA PRO A 146 7.06 15.14 -14.80
C PRO A 146 7.07 16.43 -15.62
N ASN A 147 5.91 17.06 -15.78
CA ASN A 147 5.77 18.34 -16.48
C ASN A 147 5.17 19.42 -15.56
N ASN A 148 4.99 20.66 -16.04
CA ASN A 148 4.26 21.75 -15.37
C ASN A 148 4.61 21.96 -13.88
N LEU A 149 5.89 21.89 -13.52
CA LEU A 149 6.39 21.87 -12.14
C LEU A 149 6.06 23.11 -11.30
N ILE A 150 5.50 24.16 -11.92
CA ILE A 150 5.03 25.35 -11.20
C ILE A 150 3.75 25.03 -10.41
N VAL A 151 2.86 24.21 -11.00
CA VAL A 151 1.53 23.90 -10.45
C VAL A 151 1.44 22.47 -9.94
N GLU A 152 2.03 21.51 -10.65
CA GLU A 152 1.88 20.08 -10.42
C GLU A 152 3.03 19.53 -9.60
N LYS A 153 2.83 19.45 -8.30
CA LYS A 153 3.86 19.15 -7.32
C LYS A 153 3.67 17.83 -6.56
N CYS A 154 2.54 17.16 -6.74
CA CYS A 154 2.21 15.93 -6.04
C CYS A 154 2.05 14.78 -7.03
N VAL A 155 2.57 13.61 -6.69
CA VAL A 155 2.64 12.47 -7.59
C VAL A 155 1.56 11.45 -7.27
N ALA A 156 0.99 10.89 -8.33
CA ALA A 156 0.06 9.78 -8.24
C ALA A 156 0.37 8.71 -9.29
N VAL A 157 -0.02 7.48 -9.01
CA VAL A 157 -0.12 6.39 -9.97
C VAL A 157 -1.39 6.59 -10.78
N ASP A 158 -1.25 6.70 -12.10
CA ASP A 158 -2.35 6.83 -13.06
C ASP A 158 -2.75 5.45 -13.60
N THR A 159 -3.97 5.01 -13.27
CA THR A 159 -4.47 3.69 -13.65
C THR A 159 -4.87 3.58 -15.13
N SER A 160 -4.91 4.67 -15.88
CA SER A 160 -5.15 4.65 -17.32
C SER A 160 -4.00 4.02 -18.10
N GLN A 161 -2.81 3.99 -17.50
CA GLN A 161 -1.60 3.47 -18.13
C GLN A 161 -1.55 1.96 -18.10
N LYS A 162 -1.30 1.33 -19.25
CA LYS A 162 -1.18 -0.13 -19.37
C LYS A 162 0.16 -0.66 -18.84
N GLU A 163 1.19 0.16 -18.92
CA GLU A 163 2.55 -0.15 -18.50
C GLU A 163 2.78 0.20 -17.02
N ASN A 164 3.93 -0.21 -16.48
CA ASN A 164 4.34 0.11 -15.12
C ASN A 164 4.97 1.50 -14.99
N ARG A 165 5.19 2.18 -16.10
CA ARG A 165 5.55 3.60 -16.13
C ARG A 165 4.25 4.41 -16.11
N ASN A 166 3.78 4.66 -14.88
CA ASN A 166 2.45 5.22 -14.64
C ASN A 166 2.44 6.33 -13.58
N TRP A 167 3.61 6.88 -13.23
CA TRP A 167 3.64 8.06 -12.37
C TRP A 167 3.34 9.31 -13.18
N ASN A 168 2.45 10.12 -12.66
CA ASN A 168 2.15 11.45 -13.17
C ASN A 168 2.11 12.46 -12.02
N ASN A 169 2.55 13.69 -12.26
CA ASN A 169 2.41 14.77 -11.30
C ASN A 169 1.13 15.56 -11.55
N PHE A 170 0.54 16.02 -10.47
CA PHE A 170 -0.71 16.75 -10.42
C PHE A 170 -0.62 17.93 -9.45
N PRO A 171 -1.53 18.91 -9.54
CA PRO A 171 -1.76 19.83 -8.43
C PRO A 171 -2.11 19.00 -7.17
N CYS A 172 -1.68 19.47 -5.99
CA CYS A 172 -1.89 18.69 -4.75
C CYS A 172 -3.32 18.76 -4.20
N ILE A 173 -4.20 19.57 -4.81
CA ILE A 173 -5.56 19.88 -4.35
C ILE A 173 -6.61 18.82 -4.78
N PRO A 174 -6.60 18.27 -6.01
CA PRO A 174 -7.60 17.28 -6.42
C PRO A 174 -7.70 16.11 -5.45
N PRO A 175 -8.92 15.61 -5.17
CA PRO A 175 -9.08 14.41 -4.36
C PRO A 175 -8.82 13.15 -5.17
N PHE A 176 -7.84 12.35 -4.77
CA PHE A 176 -7.54 11.02 -5.32
C PHE A 176 -7.55 9.98 -4.21
N HIS A 177 -7.55 8.72 -4.60
CA HIS A 177 -7.20 7.61 -3.73
C HIS A 177 -5.76 7.76 -3.22
N ARG A 178 -5.37 6.96 -2.26
CA ARG A 178 -4.00 6.94 -1.72
C ARG A 178 -3.53 5.53 -1.48
N ILE A 179 -2.23 5.36 -1.48
CA ILE A 179 -1.58 4.13 -1.06
C ILE A 179 -0.73 4.46 0.16
N CYS A 180 -1.05 3.82 1.29
CA CYS A 180 -0.22 3.93 2.49
C CYS A 180 0.66 2.69 2.63
N GLU A 181 1.83 2.87 3.23
CA GLU A 181 2.80 1.81 3.48
C GLU A 181 3.29 1.84 4.93
N THR A 182 3.45 0.67 5.51
CA THR A 182 4.12 0.47 6.79
C THR A 182 4.91 -0.84 6.77
N ALA A 183 5.89 -0.99 7.67
CA ALA A 183 6.63 -2.23 7.79
C ALA A 183 5.72 -3.38 8.24
N ALA A 184 5.90 -4.55 7.64
CA ALA A 184 5.21 -5.76 8.07
C ALA A 184 5.85 -6.33 9.35
N THR A 185 5.04 -7.01 10.15
CA THR A 185 5.55 -7.80 11.28
C THR A 185 5.90 -9.20 10.79
N ASN A 186 7.14 -9.62 11.01
CA ASN A 186 7.62 -10.96 10.69
C ASN A 186 7.66 -11.82 11.94
N ILE A 187 7.08 -13.02 11.86
CA ILE A 187 6.98 -13.98 12.96
C ILE A 187 7.52 -15.33 12.51
#